data_25247d95fac320acd0f01908eb9b7106
#
_entry.id   25247d95fac320acd0f01908eb9b7106
#
_cell.length_a   1.000
_cell.length_b   1.000
_cell.length_c   1.000
_cell.angle_alpha   90.00
_cell.angle_beta   90.00
_cell.angle_gamma   90.00
#
_symmetry.space_group_name_H-M   'P 1'
#
loop_
_entity.id
_entity.type
_entity.pdbx_description
1 polymer ?
#
loop_
_entity_poly.entity_id
_entity_poly.type
_entity_poly.pdbx_seq_one_letter_code
_entity_poly.pdbx_strand_id
1 'polypeptide(L)'
;MQLHTDQSSKTPPQRELAMGLNISFYLVDTTNVNGATRVYPGSHKGNVAPGDIWTVEGSIPAEGPAGTAVVFDNRLWHTTGPNRATEGELERPVILLHFVRSFVRAGENHYLSLRKDVEAKLPDRQKAFFGFRKIPGMGSVEGNTAPSFVTRTENAIGALRVSYKTR
;
A
#
# COMPACT_ATOMS: atom_id res chain seq x y z
N MET A 1 6.51 -17.36 -2.88
CA MET A 1 5.96 -16.32 -1.95
C MET A 1 4.61 -16.77 -1.46
N GLN A 2 4.27 -16.39 -0.23
CA GLN A 2 3.01 -16.78 0.38
C GLN A 2 1.84 -15.93 -0.18
N LEU A 3 0.74 -16.59 -0.51
CA LEU A 3 -0.52 -15.93 -0.80
C LEU A 3 -1.03 -15.21 0.45
N HIS A 4 -1.54 -14.02 0.27
CA HIS A 4 -2.07 -13.18 1.35
C HIS A 4 -3.18 -12.26 0.87
N THR A 5 -3.83 -11.63 1.82
CA THR A 5 -4.65 -10.44 1.60
C THR A 5 -4.09 -9.29 2.43
N ASP A 6 -4.07 -8.09 1.91
CA ASP A 6 -3.56 -6.94 2.66
C ASP A 6 -4.48 -6.54 3.81
N GLN A 7 -5.73 -6.96 3.74
CA GLN A 7 -6.70 -6.69 4.80
C GLN A 7 -6.56 -7.64 5.99
N SER A 8 -5.92 -8.79 5.84
CA SER A 8 -5.71 -9.76 6.94
C SER A 8 -4.85 -9.17 8.08
N SER A 9 -4.02 -8.17 7.78
CA SER A 9 -3.20 -7.48 8.78
C SER A 9 -3.99 -6.53 9.69
N LYS A 10 -5.28 -6.33 9.44
CA LYS A 10 -6.13 -5.47 10.27
C LYS A 10 -6.75 -6.29 11.40
N THR A 11 -6.74 -5.75 12.60
CA THR A 11 -7.27 -6.42 13.80
C THR A 11 -8.46 -5.64 14.35
N PRO A 12 -9.62 -6.28 14.58
CA PRO A 12 -9.99 -7.60 14.09
C PRO A 12 -10.12 -7.65 12.57
N PRO A 13 -9.90 -8.81 11.93
CA PRO A 13 -10.04 -8.93 10.49
C PRO A 13 -11.45 -8.57 10.04
N GLN A 14 -11.57 -7.48 9.31
CA GLN A 14 -12.82 -7.06 8.69
C GLN A 14 -12.89 -7.65 7.29
N ARG A 15 -13.72 -8.66 7.13
CA ARG A 15 -13.76 -9.43 5.89
C ARG A 15 -14.90 -9.01 4.96
N GLU A 16 -15.93 -8.43 5.50
CA GLU A 16 -17.13 -8.02 4.76
C GLU A 16 -16.96 -6.66 4.09
N LEU A 17 -16.27 -5.73 4.77
CA LEU A 17 -16.05 -4.38 4.28
C LEU A 17 -14.64 -4.23 3.71
N ALA A 18 -14.54 -3.76 2.46
CA ALA A 18 -13.25 -3.36 1.89
C ALA A 18 -12.68 -2.17 2.67
N MET A 19 -11.53 -2.35 3.29
CA MET A 19 -10.82 -1.29 4.03
C MET A 19 -9.91 -0.47 3.14
N GLY A 20 -9.60 -0.95 1.96
CA GLY A 20 -8.76 -0.26 1.00
C GLY A 20 -8.67 -0.97 -0.34
N LEU A 21 -7.83 -0.41 -1.18
CA LEU A 21 -7.49 -0.94 -2.49
C LEU A 21 -6.00 -0.74 -2.79
N ASN A 22 -5.48 -1.58 -3.64
CA ASN A 22 -4.14 -1.46 -4.20
C ASN A 22 -4.19 -1.02 -5.65
N ILE A 23 -3.22 -0.23 -6.04
CA ILE A 23 -2.93 0.09 -7.44
C ILE A 23 -1.47 -0.28 -7.70
N SER A 24 -1.25 -1.08 -8.73
CA SER A 24 0.08 -1.42 -9.21
C SER A 24 0.28 -0.84 -10.60
N PHE A 25 1.20 0.13 -10.74
CA PHE A 25 1.58 0.68 -12.03
C PHE A 25 2.79 -0.05 -12.58
N TYR A 26 2.69 -0.57 -13.79
CA TYR A 26 3.77 -1.28 -14.47
C TYR A 26 4.70 -0.31 -15.17
N LEU A 27 5.99 -0.35 -14.85
CA LEU A 27 7.00 0.48 -15.49
C LEU A 27 7.66 -0.23 -16.68
N VAL A 28 7.46 -1.54 -16.78
CA VAL A 28 7.88 -2.39 -17.90
C VAL A 28 6.73 -3.35 -18.25
N ASP A 29 6.80 -3.99 -19.39
CA ASP A 29 5.87 -5.07 -19.74
C ASP A 29 5.92 -6.15 -18.66
N THR A 30 4.76 -6.47 -18.14
CA THR A 30 4.61 -7.41 -17.02
C THR A 30 3.92 -8.66 -17.50
N THR A 31 4.60 -9.79 -17.38
CA THR A 31 4.16 -11.08 -17.89
C THR A 31 4.23 -12.17 -16.83
N ASN A 32 3.60 -13.30 -17.08
CA ASN A 32 3.75 -14.47 -16.22
C ASN A 32 5.21 -14.96 -16.11
N VAL A 33 6.02 -14.68 -17.14
CA VAL A 33 7.43 -15.10 -17.17
C VAL A 33 8.28 -14.24 -16.22
N ASN A 34 8.10 -12.92 -16.23
CA ASN A 34 8.87 -12.02 -15.38
C ASN A 34 8.22 -11.72 -14.01
N GLY A 35 7.25 -12.56 -13.60
CA GLY A 35 6.74 -12.54 -12.24
C GLY A 35 5.56 -11.61 -12.01
N ALA A 36 4.63 -11.50 -12.98
CA ALA A 36 3.36 -10.77 -12.79
C ALA A 36 2.69 -11.17 -11.47
N THR A 37 2.07 -10.20 -10.81
CA THR A 37 1.25 -10.46 -9.62
C THR A 37 0.19 -11.51 -9.95
N ARG A 38 0.10 -12.53 -9.11
CA ARG A 38 -0.88 -13.61 -9.22
C ARG A 38 -2.07 -13.28 -8.34
N VAL A 39 -3.27 -13.43 -8.87
CA VAL A 39 -4.51 -13.13 -8.18
C VAL A 39 -5.50 -14.30 -8.26
N TYR A 40 -6.36 -14.42 -7.25
CA TYR A 40 -7.49 -15.37 -7.25
C TYR A 40 -8.79 -14.59 -7.48
N PRO A 41 -9.31 -14.55 -8.71
CA PRO A 41 -10.53 -13.82 -9.02
C PRO A 41 -11.70 -14.28 -8.16
N GLY A 42 -12.45 -13.33 -7.60
CA GLY A 42 -13.62 -13.63 -6.78
C GLY A 42 -13.32 -13.92 -5.30
N SER A 43 -12.07 -14.17 -4.92
CA SER A 43 -11.69 -14.50 -3.54
C SER A 43 -12.02 -13.42 -2.51
N HIS A 44 -12.14 -12.16 -2.94
CA HIS A 44 -12.57 -11.04 -2.10
C HIS A 44 -14.04 -11.13 -1.66
N LYS A 45 -14.90 -11.86 -2.40
CA LYS A 45 -16.34 -11.95 -2.12
C LYS A 45 -16.67 -12.93 -1.01
N GLY A 46 -16.00 -14.05 -0.97
CA GLY A 46 -16.30 -15.13 -0.02
C GLY A 46 -15.39 -15.14 1.19
N ASN A 47 -14.35 -14.33 1.15
CA ASN A 47 -13.31 -14.34 2.16
C ASN A 47 -12.76 -15.76 2.45
N VAL A 48 -12.74 -16.57 1.42
CA VAL A 48 -12.25 -17.93 1.47
C VAL A 48 -10.79 -17.92 1.11
N ALA A 49 -9.94 -18.34 2.04
CA ALA A 49 -8.54 -18.56 1.75
C ALA A 49 -8.41 -19.69 0.71
N PRO A 50 -7.45 -19.59 -0.23
CA PRO A 50 -7.03 -20.75 -1.01
C PRO A 50 -6.64 -21.91 -0.09
N GLY A 51 -6.89 -23.15 -0.53
CA GLY A 51 -6.59 -24.33 0.27
C GLY A 51 -5.11 -24.46 0.63
N ASP A 52 -4.24 -24.00 -0.25
CA ASP A 52 -2.80 -23.91 -0.02
C ASP A 52 -2.30 -22.51 -0.36
N ILE A 53 -1.75 -21.83 0.63
CA ILE A 53 -1.21 -20.47 0.51
C ILE A 53 0.24 -20.44 -0.01
N TRP A 54 0.88 -21.59 -0.22
CA TRP A 54 2.25 -21.69 -0.70
C TRP A 54 2.35 -22.01 -2.19
N THR A 55 1.23 -22.26 -2.84
CA THR A 55 1.16 -22.49 -4.28
C THR A 55 0.46 -21.32 -5.00
N VAL A 56 0.72 -21.19 -6.28
CA VAL A 56 0.02 -20.28 -7.18
C VAL A 56 -1.00 -21.00 -8.06
N GLU A 57 -1.21 -22.30 -7.83
CA GLU A 57 -2.19 -23.08 -8.58
C GLU A 57 -3.59 -22.51 -8.43
N GLY A 58 -4.34 -22.42 -9.52
CA GLY A 58 -5.66 -21.81 -9.56
C GLY A 58 -5.67 -20.27 -9.61
N SER A 59 -4.51 -19.61 -9.46
CA SER A 59 -4.41 -18.16 -9.64
C SER A 59 -4.15 -17.79 -11.10
N ILE A 60 -4.47 -16.56 -11.47
CA ILE A 60 -4.14 -16.01 -12.79
C ILE A 60 -3.11 -14.89 -12.67
N PRO A 61 -2.20 -14.73 -13.65
CA PRO A 61 -1.27 -13.61 -13.67
C PRO A 61 -2.00 -12.34 -14.12
N ALA A 62 -1.75 -11.23 -13.45
CA ALA A 62 -2.19 -9.91 -13.89
C ALA A 62 -1.14 -9.36 -14.86
N GLU A 63 -1.27 -9.69 -16.13
CA GLU A 63 -0.33 -9.27 -17.18
C GLU A 63 -0.76 -7.94 -17.81
N GLY A 64 0.20 -7.22 -18.38
CA GLY A 64 -0.07 -5.99 -19.14
C GLY A 64 1.19 -5.27 -19.56
N PRO A 65 1.10 -4.41 -20.59
CA PRO A 65 2.21 -3.60 -21.06
C PRO A 65 2.62 -2.53 -20.03
N ALA A 66 3.80 -1.95 -20.22
CA ALA A 66 4.24 -0.76 -19.49
C ALA A 66 3.15 0.33 -19.54
N GLY A 67 2.94 1.02 -18.42
CA GLY A 67 1.86 2.00 -18.25
C GLY A 67 0.53 1.42 -17.79
N THR A 68 0.37 0.09 -17.73
CA THR A 68 -0.82 -0.54 -17.16
C THR A 68 -0.98 -0.20 -15.67
N ALA A 69 -2.19 0.09 -15.25
CA ALA A 69 -2.58 0.20 -13.86
C ALA A 69 -3.52 -0.95 -13.48
N VAL A 70 -3.06 -1.83 -12.61
CA VAL A 70 -3.90 -2.90 -12.05
C VAL A 70 -4.44 -2.45 -10.71
N VAL A 71 -5.79 -2.43 -10.58
CA VAL A 71 -6.48 -2.01 -9.36
C VAL A 71 -7.21 -3.21 -8.77
N PHE A 72 -6.98 -3.48 -7.49
CA PHE A 72 -7.65 -4.60 -6.81
C PHE A 72 -7.98 -4.30 -5.34
N ASP A 73 -9.01 -4.97 -4.87
CA ASP A 73 -9.50 -4.92 -3.50
C ASP A 73 -8.49 -5.55 -2.54
N ASN A 74 -8.26 -4.95 -1.38
CA ASN A 74 -7.32 -5.46 -0.36
C ASN A 74 -7.70 -6.84 0.19
N ARG A 75 -8.92 -7.30 -0.03
CA ARG A 75 -9.38 -8.65 0.35
C ARG A 75 -9.04 -9.70 -0.70
N LEU A 76 -8.61 -9.29 -1.89
CA LEU A 76 -8.26 -10.23 -2.95
C LEU A 76 -6.99 -11.01 -2.56
N TRP A 77 -7.06 -12.33 -2.61
CA TRP A 77 -5.90 -13.17 -2.40
C TRP A 77 -4.94 -13.03 -3.57
N HIS A 78 -3.71 -12.68 -3.26
CA HIS A 78 -2.70 -12.42 -4.26
C HIS A 78 -1.29 -12.72 -3.74
N THR A 79 -0.35 -12.79 -4.65
CA THR A 79 1.08 -12.89 -4.37
C THR A 79 1.90 -12.40 -5.56
N THR A 80 3.18 -12.16 -5.37
CA THR A 80 4.11 -11.97 -6.50
C THR A 80 4.30 -13.30 -7.22
N GLY A 81 4.20 -13.30 -8.53
CA GLY A 81 4.49 -14.46 -9.36
C GLY A 81 5.99 -14.82 -9.33
N PRO A 82 6.33 -16.07 -9.60
CA PRO A 82 7.74 -16.47 -9.76
C PRO A 82 8.32 -15.80 -10.99
N ASN A 83 9.48 -15.19 -10.86
CA ASN A 83 10.24 -14.67 -12.00
C ASN A 83 11.07 -15.83 -12.59
N ARG A 84 10.80 -16.16 -13.84
CA ARG A 84 11.47 -17.22 -14.61
C ARG A 84 12.20 -16.65 -15.83
N ALA A 85 12.32 -15.33 -15.93
CA ALA A 85 13.07 -14.69 -17.00
C ALA A 85 14.55 -15.06 -16.88
N THR A 86 15.15 -15.54 -17.96
CA THR A 86 16.56 -15.95 -18.02
C THR A 86 17.43 -14.90 -18.70
N GLU A 87 16.83 -14.10 -19.57
CA GLU A 87 17.50 -13.03 -20.33
C GLU A 87 16.57 -11.84 -20.47
N GLY A 88 17.15 -10.67 -20.76
CA GLY A 88 16.40 -9.45 -21.02
C GLY A 88 15.81 -8.82 -19.76
N GLU A 89 14.51 -8.82 -19.64
CA GLU A 89 13.78 -8.19 -18.53
C GLU A 89 13.83 -9.01 -17.23
N LEU A 90 15.00 -9.08 -16.60
CA LEU A 90 15.20 -9.76 -15.32
C LEU A 90 14.51 -9.04 -14.18
N GLU A 91 14.33 -7.73 -14.29
CA GLU A 91 13.70 -6.90 -13.26
C GLU A 91 12.33 -6.43 -13.73
N ARG A 92 11.38 -6.42 -12.82
CA ARG A 92 10.02 -5.95 -13.04
C ARG A 92 9.67 -4.86 -12.03
N PRO A 93 10.17 -3.64 -12.24
CA PRO A 93 9.84 -2.53 -11.37
C PRO A 93 8.36 -2.14 -11.50
N VAL A 94 7.74 -1.91 -10.36
CA VAL A 94 6.36 -1.45 -10.25
C VAL A 94 6.25 -0.35 -9.21
N ILE A 95 5.28 0.56 -9.37
CA ILE A 95 4.90 1.50 -8.32
C ILE A 95 3.65 0.95 -7.64
N LEU A 96 3.76 0.66 -6.35
CA LEU A 96 2.64 0.20 -5.54
C LEU A 96 2.05 1.35 -4.75
N LEU A 97 0.75 1.57 -4.88
CA LEU A 97 -0.01 2.52 -4.08
C LEU A 97 -1.07 1.77 -3.30
N HIS A 98 -1.03 1.93 -1.99
CA HIS A 98 -1.99 1.32 -1.08
C HIS A 98 -2.89 2.41 -0.50
N PHE A 99 -4.15 2.43 -0.91
CA PHE A 99 -5.15 3.35 -0.40
C PHE A 99 -6.02 2.66 0.64
N VAL A 100 -6.23 3.33 1.75
CA VAL A 100 -7.08 2.84 2.84
C VAL A 100 -8.15 3.86 3.18
N ARG A 101 -9.24 3.40 3.80
CA ARG A 101 -10.26 4.30 4.33
C ARG A 101 -9.66 5.22 5.37
N SER A 102 -10.19 6.43 5.49
CA SER A 102 -9.66 7.50 6.33
C SER A 102 -9.55 7.15 7.82
N PHE A 103 -10.34 6.20 8.30
CA PHE A 103 -10.27 5.71 9.69
C PHE A 103 -9.29 4.54 9.89
N VAL A 104 -8.67 4.05 8.81
CA VAL A 104 -7.61 3.04 8.89
C VAL A 104 -6.27 3.76 8.93
N ARG A 105 -5.45 3.41 9.90
CA ARG A 105 -4.10 3.96 9.97
C ARG A 105 -3.30 3.51 8.75
N ALA A 106 -2.65 4.45 8.07
CA ALA A 106 -1.71 4.13 7.01
C ALA A 106 -0.53 3.31 7.57
N GLY A 107 0.00 2.41 6.76
CA GLY A 107 1.19 1.62 7.13
C GLY A 107 2.42 2.49 7.35
N GLU A 108 2.53 3.58 6.59
CA GLU A 108 3.60 4.56 6.71
C GLU A 108 3.13 5.82 7.46
N ASN A 109 3.98 6.36 8.31
CA ASN A 109 3.72 7.67 8.90
C ASN A 109 4.26 8.78 7.99
N HIS A 110 3.48 9.16 6.99
CA HIS A 110 3.87 10.17 6.02
C HIS A 110 4.14 11.53 6.64
N TYR A 111 3.52 11.83 7.78
CA TYR A 111 3.77 13.06 8.51
C TYR A 111 5.23 13.18 8.98
N LEU A 112 5.86 12.06 9.31
CA LEU A 112 7.25 12.00 9.72
C LEU A 112 8.20 11.67 8.56
N SER A 113 7.78 10.85 7.62
CA SER A 113 8.66 10.32 6.57
C SER A 113 8.74 11.24 5.34
N LEU A 114 7.69 12.01 5.04
CA LEU A 114 7.67 12.88 3.88
C LEU A 114 8.55 14.12 4.11
N ARG A 115 9.44 14.40 3.19
CA ARG A 115 10.27 15.60 3.24
C ARG A 115 9.41 16.87 3.08
N LYS A 116 9.73 17.91 3.83
CA LYS A 116 8.96 19.18 3.83
C LYS A 116 8.97 19.89 2.48
N ASP A 117 10.08 19.85 1.76
CA ASP A 117 10.16 20.45 0.43
C ASP A 117 9.29 19.72 -0.60
N VAL A 118 9.07 18.41 -0.43
CA VAL A 118 8.14 17.63 -1.23
C VAL A 118 6.70 17.94 -0.82
N GLU A 119 6.41 17.91 0.47
CA GLU A 119 5.08 18.25 1.00
C GLU A 119 4.59 19.63 0.54
N ALA A 120 5.48 20.64 0.57
CA ALA A 120 5.14 22.00 0.16
C ALA A 120 4.67 22.09 -1.30
N LYS A 121 5.16 21.18 -2.16
CA LYS A 121 4.81 21.11 -3.58
C LYS A 121 3.57 20.29 -3.88
N LEU A 122 3.06 19.53 -2.89
CA LEU A 122 1.89 18.68 -3.10
C LEU A 122 0.62 19.51 -3.19
N PRO A 123 -0.24 19.26 -4.18
CA PRO A 123 -1.60 19.79 -4.21
C PRO A 123 -2.40 19.33 -2.97
N ASP A 124 -3.38 20.13 -2.53
CA ASP A 124 -4.19 19.83 -1.35
C ASP A 124 -4.87 18.45 -1.41
N ARG A 125 -5.29 18.03 -2.61
CA ARG A 125 -5.87 16.69 -2.80
C ARG A 125 -4.86 15.59 -2.48
N GLN A 126 -3.61 15.74 -2.89
CA GLN A 126 -2.57 14.76 -2.59
C GLN A 126 -2.21 14.79 -1.11
N LYS A 127 -2.11 15.98 -0.50
CA LYS A 127 -1.93 16.10 0.96
C LYS A 127 -3.02 15.37 1.73
N ALA A 128 -4.27 15.42 1.26
CA ALA A 128 -5.36 14.68 1.88
C ALA A 128 -5.14 13.16 1.84
N PHE A 129 -4.64 12.61 0.72
CA PHE A 129 -4.32 11.18 0.60
C PHE A 129 -3.18 10.74 1.54
N PHE A 130 -2.21 11.61 1.78
CA PHE A 130 -1.14 11.35 2.74
C PHE A 130 -1.53 11.59 4.21
N GLY A 131 -2.80 11.93 4.48
CA GLY A 131 -3.31 12.11 5.83
C GLY A 131 -3.06 13.49 6.44
N PHE A 132 -2.62 14.47 5.66
CA PHE A 132 -2.40 15.84 6.16
C PHE A 132 -3.69 16.65 6.30
N ARG A 133 -4.81 16.16 5.79
CA ARG A 133 -6.09 16.84 5.94
C ARG A 133 -6.75 16.47 7.27
N LYS A 134 -7.19 17.47 8.02
CA LYS A 134 -8.01 17.25 9.22
C LYS A 134 -9.36 16.65 8.84
N ILE A 135 -9.70 15.53 9.42
CA ILE A 135 -11.04 14.96 9.38
C ILE A 135 -11.62 15.15 10.77
N PRO A 136 -12.72 15.90 10.92
CA PRO A 136 -13.33 16.11 12.24
C PRO A 136 -13.62 14.75 12.91
N GLY A 137 -13.08 14.56 14.12
CA GLY A 137 -13.33 13.39 14.94
C GLY A 137 -12.37 12.21 14.76
N MET A 138 -11.64 12.07 13.65
CA MET A 138 -10.75 10.94 13.43
C MET A 138 -9.59 11.24 12.50
N GLY A 139 -8.45 10.61 12.77
CA GLY A 139 -7.33 10.54 11.83
C GLY A 139 -6.55 11.84 11.62
N SER A 140 -6.75 12.84 12.48
CA SER A 140 -5.97 14.07 12.44
C SER A 140 -4.61 13.85 13.07
N VAL A 141 -3.56 14.23 12.37
CA VAL A 141 -2.18 14.16 12.88
C VAL A 141 -1.95 15.22 13.97
N GLU A 142 -2.65 16.33 13.89
CA GLU A 142 -2.47 17.49 14.75
C GLU A 142 -3.54 17.61 15.84
N GLY A 143 -4.48 16.66 15.91
CA GLY A 143 -5.62 16.72 16.81
C GLY A 143 -6.69 17.72 16.38
N ASN A 144 -7.87 17.61 17.00
CA ASN A 144 -9.03 18.44 16.62
C ASN A 144 -9.05 19.83 17.30
N THR A 145 -8.32 20.00 18.38
CA THR A 145 -8.59 21.10 19.32
C THR A 145 -7.41 21.97 19.65
N ALA A 146 -6.20 21.62 19.27
CA ALA A 146 -5.06 22.42 19.70
C ALA A 146 -3.96 22.43 18.66
N PRO A 147 -3.97 23.44 17.81
CA PRO A 147 -2.87 23.64 16.87
C PRO A 147 -1.54 23.94 17.56
N SER A 148 -1.52 24.26 18.85
CA SER A 148 -0.37 24.88 19.49
C SER A 148 0.68 23.93 20.04
N PHE A 149 0.38 22.66 20.29
CA PHE A 149 1.36 21.74 20.88
C PHE A 149 1.68 20.47 20.08
N VAL A 150 1.06 20.30 18.95
CA VAL A 150 1.42 19.22 17.99
C VAL A 150 1.74 19.84 16.64
N THR A 151 2.46 20.94 16.64
CA THR A 151 3.03 21.46 15.40
C THR A 151 4.22 20.62 14.98
N ARG A 152 4.20 20.20 13.75
CA ARG A 152 5.33 19.56 13.11
C ARG A 152 6.47 20.56 12.98
N THR A 153 7.36 20.57 13.97
CA THR A 153 8.57 21.38 13.93
C THR A 153 9.74 20.57 13.38
N GLU A 154 10.70 21.23 12.74
CA GLU A 154 11.93 20.57 12.27
C GLU A 154 12.70 19.91 13.41
N ASN A 155 12.67 20.53 14.58
CA ASN A 155 13.31 20.03 15.77
C ASN A 155 12.71 18.72 16.27
N ALA A 156 11.40 18.57 16.25
CA ALA A 156 10.73 17.32 16.63
C ALA A 156 11.07 16.16 15.68
N ILE A 157 11.14 16.44 14.36
CA ILE A 157 11.52 15.44 13.37
C ILE A 157 13.03 15.10 13.51
N GLY A 158 13.87 16.09 13.76
CA GLY A 158 15.28 15.90 14.00
C GLY A 158 15.54 15.03 15.23
N ALA A 159 14.85 15.28 16.34
CA ALA A 159 14.96 14.50 17.57
C ALA A 159 14.52 13.03 17.37
N LEU A 160 13.42 12.78 16.65
CA LEU A 160 12.98 11.43 16.32
C LEU A 160 13.98 10.67 15.45
N ARG A 161 14.58 11.32 14.46
CA ARG A 161 15.60 10.72 13.60
C ARG A 161 16.88 10.37 14.35
N VAL A 162 17.29 11.20 15.31
CA VAL A 162 18.48 10.94 16.13
C VAL A 162 18.26 9.75 17.06
N SER A 163 17.07 9.58 17.65
CA SER A 163 16.76 8.46 18.54
C SER A 163 16.75 7.10 17.85
N TYR A 164 16.51 7.05 16.54
CA TYR A 164 16.58 5.82 15.74
C TYR A 164 18.01 5.47 15.26
N LYS A 165 18.94 6.43 15.27
CA LYS A 165 20.33 6.18 14.86
C LYS A 165 21.22 5.61 15.97
N THR A 166 20.76 5.61 17.20
CA THR A 166 21.50 5.19 18.38
C THR A 166 21.07 3.84 18.95
N ARG A 167 20.32 3.05 18.15
CA ARG A 167 19.99 1.66 18.53
C ARG A 167 20.59 0.66 17.57
#